data_e75adc50bbdbb82d54967a104f90432d
#
_entry.id   e75adc50bbdbb82d54967a104f90432d
#
_cell.length_a   1.000
_cell.length_b   1.000
_cell.length_c   1.000
_cell.angle_alpha   90.00
_cell.angle_beta   90.00
_cell.angle_gamma   90.00
#
_symmetry.space_group_name_H-M   'P 1'
#
loop_
_entity.id
_entity.type
_entity.pdbx_description
1 polymer ?
#
loop_
_entity_poly.entity_id
_entity_poly.type
_entity_poly.pdbx_seq_one_letter_code
_entity_poly.pdbx_strand_id
1 'polypeptide(L)'
;PLDSEQNASLSVLKAGLLYQFNEPEIAIVHINRALERQPDYVPFITLKADILRKIEEPETVINYVSQARLRNPDSKNLYLYEIRYLLDLKQSEQAWQLLLAAHNRFSDDAEITLLAALVSLDIEEYSSADRLLNMLAKSPAYLDQAYYYLGISAERQQRFEQAKYYLNGVMQEDLVLEARKKVVGFELLNDDVDAAIATLEKLRKEFSVFAPDTYVLQADILWQQNEPDEALRLLTRAARKYPNSEMLLFARAQLLDDKDDYVVKRTLLNHLQALDPNNLSYQLSYAQLLLANERSSAQGLALATAIIQIRYDDPRYDNELHLQALNVLASNALANEDYRQVIDYLQTPYDVLPTLRSGTLLLRAYQGLGDNDKVDALLADLQQRFSFGQHNVNDRIQLY
;
A
#
# COMPACT_ATOMS: atom_id res chain seq x y z
N PRO A 1 5.29 42.79 35.24
CA PRO A 1 5.17 41.34 35.45
C PRO A 1 4.02 40.82 34.63
N LEU A 2 4.30 39.77 33.89
CA LEU A 2 3.25 39.06 33.12
C LEU A 2 2.18 38.57 34.10
N ASP A 3 0.91 38.58 33.68
CA ASP A 3 -0.15 37.98 34.47
C ASP A 3 -0.04 36.44 34.52
N SER A 4 -0.89 35.80 35.32
CA SER A 4 -0.77 34.35 35.51
C SER A 4 -1.07 33.52 34.24
N GLU A 5 -1.93 34.03 33.35
CA GLU A 5 -2.28 33.39 32.07
C GLU A 5 -1.16 33.54 31.05
N GLN A 6 -0.56 34.72 30.94
CA GLN A 6 0.60 34.99 30.08
C GLN A 6 1.81 34.13 30.47
N ASN A 7 2.01 33.91 31.78
CA ASN A 7 3.06 33.03 32.27
C ASN A 7 2.82 31.54 31.97
N ALA A 8 1.56 31.09 32.02
CA ALA A 8 1.19 29.72 31.63
C ALA A 8 1.43 29.50 30.14
N SER A 9 0.95 30.43 29.29
CA SER A 9 1.14 30.39 27.84
C SER A 9 2.63 30.39 27.45
N LEU A 10 3.46 31.20 28.11
CA LEU A 10 4.90 31.19 27.85
C LEU A 10 5.57 29.87 28.27
N SER A 11 5.13 29.27 29.37
CA SER A 11 5.64 27.97 29.83
C SER A 11 5.30 26.85 28.83
N VAL A 12 4.10 26.87 28.25
CA VAL A 12 3.69 25.91 27.24
C VAL A 12 4.47 26.09 25.94
N LEU A 13 4.66 27.33 25.47
CA LEU A 13 5.47 27.59 24.26
C LEU A 13 6.89 27.05 24.44
N LYS A 14 7.49 27.28 25.62
CA LYS A 14 8.83 26.74 25.96
C LYS A 14 8.83 25.21 25.97
N ALA A 15 7.82 24.58 26.59
CA ALA A 15 7.70 23.13 26.60
C ALA A 15 7.57 22.55 25.19
N GLY A 16 6.73 23.17 24.34
CA GLY A 16 6.54 22.72 22.94
C GLY A 16 7.82 22.86 22.11
N LEU A 17 8.55 23.99 22.24
CA LEU A 17 9.83 24.18 21.55
C LEU A 17 10.88 23.16 22.01
N LEU A 18 11.04 22.97 23.31
CA LEU A 18 11.97 21.98 23.84
C LEU A 18 11.65 20.56 23.42
N TYR A 19 10.36 20.21 23.35
CA TYR A 19 9.91 18.93 22.83
C TYR A 19 10.30 18.74 21.34
N GLN A 20 10.14 19.79 20.50
CA GLN A 20 10.55 19.77 19.09
C GLN A 20 12.08 19.65 18.94
N PHE A 21 12.85 20.28 19.83
CA PHE A 21 14.31 20.15 19.85
C PHE A 21 14.82 18.87 20.54
N ASN A 22 13.90 17.93 20.84
CA ASN A 22 14.22 16.65 21.48
C ASN A 22 14.88 16.76 22.86
N GLU A 23 14.42 17.74 23.66
CA GLU A 23 14.83 17.96 25.07
C GLU A 23 13.63 17.72 26.03
N PRO A 24 13.09 16.50 26.09
CA PRO A 24 11.85 16.20 26.82
C PRO A 24 12.00 16.34 28.34
N GLU A 25 13.20 16.09 28.92
CA GLU A 25 13.47 16.21 30.35
C GLU A 25 13.38 17.65 30.83
N ILE A 26 13.70 18.63 29.97
CA ILE A 26 13.54 20.05 30.29
C ILE A 26 12.10 20.50 29.99
N ALA A 27 11.52 20.00 28.90
CA ALA A 27 10.15 20.30 28.51
C ALA A 27 9.14 19.95 29.61
N ILE A 28 9.32 18.79 30.30
CA ILE A 28 8.42 18.32 31.37
C ILE A 28 8.33 19.31 32.54
N VAL A 29 9.42 20.01 32.87
CA VAL A 29 9.44 21.01 33.94
C VAL A 29 8.56 22.20 33.58
N HIS A 30 8.62 22.64 32.32
CA HIS A 30 7.84 23.80 31.86
C HIS A 30 6.36 23.49 31.75
N ILE A 31 5.99 22.28 31.22
CA ILE A 31 4.57 21.91 31.12
C ILE A 31 3.93 21.68 32.50
N ASN A 32 4.69 21.14 33.48
CA ASN A 32 4.20 20.97 34.83
C ASN A 32 3.83 22.33 35.46
N ARG A 33 4.64 23.37 35.27
CA ARG A 33 4.33 24.74 35.76
C ARG A 33 3.09 25.33 35.15
N ALA A 34 2.79 24.99 33.88
CA ALA A 34 1.56 25.43 33.24
C ALA A 34 0.35 24.69 33.84
N LEU A 35 0.46 23.38 34.08
CA LEU A 35 -0.58 22.55 34.67
C LEU A 35 -0.85 22.86 36.16
N GLU A 36 0.13 23.34 36.91
CA GLU A 36 -0.11 23.85 38.28
C GLU A 36 -1.13 24.98 38.32
N ARG A 37 -1.24 25.75 37.25
CA ARG A 37 -2.19 26.88 37.12
C ARG A 37 -3.48 26.51 36.44
N GLN A 38 -3.41 25.61 35.48
CA GLN A 38 -4.57 25.13 34.69
C GLN A 38 -4.53 23.59 34.61
N PRO A 39 -4.86 22.87 35.71
CA PRO A 39 -4.65 21.41 35.82
C PRO A 39 -5.50 20.60 34.88
N ASP A 40 -6.68 21.13 34.47
CA ASP A 40 -7.63 20.41 33.61
C ASP A 40 -7.68 20.97 32.17
N TYR A 41 -6.74 21.84 31.79
CA TYR A 41 -6.69 22.35 30.44
C TYR A 41 -6.14 21.30 29.47
N VAL A 42 -7.03 20.74 28.67
CA VAL A 42 -6.78 19.56 27.83
C VAL A 42 -5.54 19.70 26.93
N PRO A 43 -5.28 20.85 26.23
CA PRO A 43 -4.07 21.00 25.43
C PRO A 43 -2.76 20.87 26.21
N PHE A 44 -2.73 21.27 27.50
CA PHE A 44 -1.54 21.11 28.33
C PHE A 44 -1.38 19.65 28.76
N ILE A 45 -2.48 18.97 29.05
CA ILE A 45 -2.49 17.54 29.40
C ILE A 45 -1.96 16.70 28.23
N THR A 46 -2.44 16.95 27.01
CA THR A 46 -2.00 16.19 25.81
C THR A 46 -0.56 16.47 25.47
N LEU A 47 -0.08 17.74 25.55
CA LEU A 47 1.34 18.05 25.36
C LEU A 47 2.22 17.36 26.41
N LYS A 48 1.79 17.33 27.69
CA LYS A 48 2.52 16.58 28.71
C LYS A 48 2.57 15.10 28.40
N ALA A 49 1.47 14.51 27.94
CA ALA A 49 1.43 13.12 27.54
C ALA A 49 2.41 12.85 26.38
N ASP A 50 2.48 13.73 25.38
CA ASP A 50 3.44 13.60 24.25
C ASP A 50 4.89 13.68 24.74
N ILE A 51 5.19 14.56 25.71
CA ILE A 51 6.53 14.64 26.31
C ILE A 51 6.83 13.34 27.08
N LEU A 52 5.88 12.84 27.89
CA LEU A 52 6.03 11.59 28.65
C LEU A 52 6.28 10.38 27.74
N ARG A 53 5.66 10.32 26.56
CA ARG A 53 5.89 9.23 25.57
C ARG A 53 7.37 9.10 25.16
N LYS A 54 8.19 10.13 25.37
CA LYS A 54 9.62 10.12 25.04
C LYS A 54 10.53 9.65 26.19
N ILE A 55 10.06 9.76 27.43
CA ILE A 55 10.89 9.56 28.63
C ILE A 55 10.35 8.51 29.61
N GLU A 56 9.10 8.11 29.47
CA GLU A 56 8.43 7.19 30.38
C GLU A 56 7.94 5.93 29.64
N GLU A 57 7.75 4.87 30.40
CA GLU A 57 7.14 3.65 29.90
C GLU A 57 5.68 3.86 29.47
N PRO A 58 5.20 3.15 28.44
CA PRO A 58 3.85 3.32 27.91
C PRO A 58 2.74 3.27 28.97
N GLU A 59 2.86 2.39 29.95
CA GLU A 59 1.88 2.21 31.01
C GLU A 59 1.73 3.45 31.89
N THR A 60 2.83 4.13 32.19
CA THR A 60 2.84 5.41 32.92
C THR A 60 2.05 6.48 32.16
N VAL A 61 2.25 6.55 30.84
CA VAL A 61 1.56 7.52 29.97
C VAL A 61 0.07 7.21 29.90
N ILE A 62 -0.30 5.94 29.71
CA ILE A 62 -1.71 5.50 29.70
C ILE A 62 -2.38 5.89 31.02
N ASN A 63 -1.76 5.55 32.15
CA ASN A 63 -2.29 5.89 33.47
C ASN A 63 -2.48 7.40 33.68
N TYR A 64 -1.52 8.22 33.22
CA TYR A 64 -1.62 9.67 33.30
C TYR A 64 -2.84 10.20 32.49
N VAL A 65 -2.98 9.75 31.24
CA VAL A 65 -4.07 10.20 30.35
C VAL A 65 -5.42 9.68 30.85
N SER A 66 -5.51 8.43 31.29
CA SER A 66 -6.70 7.83 31.89
C SER A 66 -7.20 8.63 33.08
N GLN A 67 -6.30 8.99 34.01
CA GLN A 67 -6.68 9.82 35.16
C GLN A 67 -7.15 11.20 34.74
N ALA A 68 -6.50 11.82 33.75
CA ALA A 68 -6.94 13.11 33.23
C ALA A 68 -8.34 13.02 32.58
N ARG A 69 -8.61 11.97 31.80
CA ARG A 69 -9.91 11.71 31.19
C ARG A 69 -11.00 11.48 32.24
N LEU A 70 -10.70 10.75 33.31
CA LEU A 70 -11.67 10.52 34.40
C LEU A 70 -12.03 11.82 35.12
N ARG A 71 -11.12 12.79 35.23
CA ARG A 71 -11.41 14.13 35.78
C ARG A 71 -12.16 15.02 34.79
N ASN A 72 -11.98 14.77 33.49
CA ASN A 72 -12.59 15.53 32.39
C ASN A 72 -13.45 14.62 31.51
N PRO A 73 -14.54 14.04 32.02
CA PRO A 73 -15.29 12.99 31.31
C PRO A 73 -16.01 13.50 30.07
N ASP A 74 -16.22 14.80 29.93
CA ASP A 74 -16.82 15.43 28.75
C ASP A 74 -15.80 15.84 27.67
N SER A 75 -14.52 15.55 27.89
CA SER A 75 -13.47 15.87 26.93
C SER A 75 -13.30 14.77 25.89
N LYS A 76 -13.98 14.88 24.74
CA LYS A 76 -13.78 14.03 23.57
C LYS A 76 -12.30 13.87 23.23
N ASN A 77 -11.52 14.96 23.30
CA ASN A 77 -10.11 14.95 22.90
C ASN A 77 -9.25 14.03 23.77
N LEU A 78 -9.55 13.89 25.08
CA LEU A 78 -8.82 12.96 25.96
C LEU A 78 -9.14 11.51 25.64
N TYR A 79 -10.42 11.20 25.34
CA TYR A 79 -10.78 9.87 24.86
C TYR A 79 -10.04 9.52 23.57
N LEU A 80 -10.08 10.40 22.56
CA LEU A 80 -9.42 10.17 21.28
C LEU A 80 -7.89 10.05 21.41
N TYR A 81 -7.27 10.85 22.31
CA TYR A 81 -5.85 10.76 22.57
C TYR A 81 -5.47 9.38 23.14
N GLU A 82 -6.17 8.94 24.20
CA GLU A 82 -5.90 7.65 24.84
C GLU A 82 -6.14 6.49 23.88
N ILE A 83 -7.23 6.52 23.11
CA ILE A 83 -7.55 5.51 22.09
C ILE A 83 -6.43 5.43 21.03
N ARG A 84 -6.01 6.57 20.45
CA ARG A 84 -4.94 6.59 19.45
C ARG A 84 -3.64 6.04 20.02
N TYR A 85 -3.30 6.40 21.25
CA TYR A 85 -2.11 5.90 21.89
C TYR A 85 -2.16 4.38 22.15
N LEU A 86 -3.30 3.84 22.57
CA LEU A 86 -3.51 2.39 22.71
C LEU A 86 -3.37 1.67 21.35
N LEU A 87 -3.88 2.27 20.26
CA LEU A 87 -3.74 1.71 18.90
C LEU A 87 -2.27 1.75 18.43
N ASP A 88 -1.54 2.84 18.69
CA ASP A 88 -0.09 2.94 18.40
C ASP A 88 0.70 1.81 19.09
N LEU A 89 0.27 1.41 20.29
CA LEU A 89 0.84 0.31 21.08
C LEU A 89 0.31 -1.07 20.66
N LYS A 90 -0.55 -1.16 19.63
CA LYS A 90 -1.21 -2.39 19.17
C LYS A 90 -2.08 -3.06 20.24
N GLN A 91 -2.62 -2.27 21.18
CA GLN A 91 -3.54 -2.71 22.22
C GLN A 91 -4.99 -2.53 21.74
N SER A 92 -5.34 -3.14 20.61
CA SER A 92 -6.62 -2.94 19.90
C SER A 92 -7.83 -3.27 20.75
N GLU A 93 -7.76 -4.31 21.59
CA GLU A 93 -8.86 -4.69 22.48
C GLU A 93 -9.17 -3.60 23.55
N GLN A 94 -8.14 -3.05 24.18
CA GLN A 94 -8.31 -1.97 25.15
C GLN A 94 -8.81 -0.68 24.50
N ALA A 95 -8.29 -0.37 23.30
CA ALA A 95 -8.77 0.76 22.50
C ALA A 95 -10.24 0.60 22.13
N TRP A 96 -10.69 -0.61 21.77
CA TRP A 96 -12.07 -0.91 21.45
C TRP A 96 -13.00 -0.73 22.65
N GLN A 97 -12.64 -1.26 23.81
CA GLN A 97 -13.42 -1.07 25.05
C GLN A 97 -13.60 0.42 25.39
N LEU A 98 -12.52 1.19 25.25
CA LEU A 98 -12.56 2.63 25.49
C LEU A 98 -13.38 3.37 24.41
N LEU A 99 -13.33 2.92 23.16
CA LEU A 99 -14.15 3.44 22.06
C LEU A 99 -15.64 3.21 22.29
N LEU A 100 -16.02 2.03 22.77
CA LEU A 100 -17.42 1.76 23.14
C LEU A 100 -17.89 2.68 24.27
N ALA A 101 -17.06 2.91 25.27
CA ALA A 101 -17.38 3.85 26.35
C ALA A 101 -17.48 5.30 25.82
N ALA A 102 -16.59 5.71 24.92
CA ALA A 102 -16.64 7.01 24.27
C ALA A 102 -17.89 7.16 23.40
N HIS A 103 -18.23 6.14 22.58
CA HIS A 103 -19.43 6.15 21.75
C HIS A 103 -20.72 6.26 22.57
N ASN A 104 -20.81 5.54 23.69
CA ASN A 104 -21.97 5.64 24.57
C ASN A 104 -22.13 7.04 25.18
N ARG A 105 -21.02 7.75 25.40
CA ARG A 105 -21.05 9.12 25.95
C ARG A 105 -21.30 10.18 24.89
N PHE A 106 -20.72 10.00 23.71
CA PHE A 106 -20.79 10.91 22.57
C PHE A 106 -21.53 10.25 21.40
N SER A 107 -22.75 9.77 21.66
CA SER A 107 -23.53 8.92 20.73
C SER A 107 -23.79 9.57 19.36
N ASP A 108 -23.83 10.90 19.31
CA ASP A 108 -24.09 11.67 18.08
C ASP A 108 -22.78 12.06 17.34
N ASP A 109 -21.62 11.69 17.89
CA ASP A 109 -20.34 12.00 17.28
C ASP A 109 -19.98 10.96 16.22
N ALA A 110 -20.05 11.38 14.97
CA ALA A 110 -19.79 10.50 13.83
C ALA A 110 -18.32 10.05 13.72
N GLU A 111 -17.36 10.89 14.17
CA GLU A 111 -15.93 10.53 14.17
C GLU A 111 -15.66 9.38 15.14
N ILE A 112 -16.19 9.47 16.37
CA ILE A 112 -16.07 8.40 17.37
C ILE A 112 -16.77 7.13 16.87
N THR A 113 -17.96 7.27 16.29
CA THR A 113 -18.72 6.14 15.75
C THR A 113 -17.97 5.45 14.61
N LEU A 114 -17.37 6.22 13.69
CA LEU A 114 -16.57 5.68 12.61
C LEU A 114 -15.31 4.97 13.14
N LEU A 115 -14.59 5.60 14.06
CA LEU A 115 -13.38 5.00 14.65
C LEU A 115 -13.72 3.71 15.40
N ALA A 116 -14.82 3.68 16.15
CA ALA A 116 -15.31 2.47 16.81
C ALA A 116 -15.65 1.35 15.82
N ALA A 117 -16.28 1.70 14.69
CA ALA A 117 -16.57 0.73 13.63
C ALA A 117 -15.30 0.17 13.00
N LEU A 118 -14.30 1.02 12.71
CA LEU A 118 -13.03 0.59 12.11
C LEU A 118 -12.22 -0.33 13.04
N VAL A 119 -12.13 0.02 14.31
CA VAL A 119 -11.45 -0.85 15.29
C VAL A 119 -12.21 -2.16 15.48
N SER A 120 -13.56 -2.13 15.47
CA SER A 120 -14.36 -3.36 15.50
C SER A 120 -14.08 -4.27 14.29
N LEU A 121 -13.86 -3.70 13.10
CA LEU A 121 -13.44 -4.46 11.91
C LEU A 121 -12.03 -5.06 12.07
N ASP A 122 -11.11 -4.32 12.69
CA ASP A 122 -9.72 -4.76 12.87
C ASP A 122 -9.61 -5.95 13.84
N ILE A 123 -10.45 -5.96 14.89
CA ILE A 123 -10.53 -7.06 15.86
C ILE A 123 -11.59 -8.12 15.49
N GLU A 124 -12.11 -8.07 14.26
CA GLU A 124 -13.09 -9.02 13.71
C GLU A 124 -14.47 -9.05 14.43
N GLU A 125 -14.78 -8.01 15.19
CA GLU A 125 -16.11 -7.82 15.83
C GLU A 125 -17.14 -7.27 14.83
N TYR A 126 -17.39 -8.06 13.75
CA TYR A 126 -18.18 -7.66 12.59
C TYR A 126 -19.60 -7.21 12.95
N SER A 127 -20.23 -7.84 13.94
CA SER A 127 -21.59 -7.45 14.38
C SER A 127 -21.65 -6.03 14.95
N SER A 128 -20.63 -5.63 15.70
CA SER A 128 -20.48 -4.29 16.24
C SER A 128 -20.17 -3.29 15.14
N ALA A 129 -19.23 -3.63 14.25
CA ALA A 129 -18.87 -2.83 13.09
C ALA A 129 -20.09 -2.54 12.20
N ASP A 130 -20.81 -3.59 11.77
CA ASP A 130 -22.00 -3.47 10.91
C ASP A 130 -23.07 -2.57 11.54
N ARG A 131 -23.32 -2.71 12.85
CA ARG A 131 -24.29 -1.87 13.56
C ARG A 131 -23.89 -0.39 13.55
N LEU A 132 -22.63 -0.08 13.87
CA LEU A 132 -22.11 1.28 13.91
C LEU A 132 -22.08 1.92 12.51
N LEU A 133 -21.64 1.17 11.49
CA LEU A 133 -21.65 1.63 10.10
C LEU A 133 -23.05 1.88 9.57
N ASN A 134 -24.03 1.03 9.91
CA ASN A 134 -25.43 1.25 9.56
C ASN A 134 -26.03 2.48 10.26
N MET A 135 -25.54 2.87 11.45
CA MET A 135 -25.90 4.14 12.06
C MET A 135 -25.34 5.31 11.27
N LEU A 136 -24.08 5.26 10.86
CA LEU A 136 -23.41 6.29 10.05
C LEU A 136 -24.04 6.43 8.66
N ALA A 137 -24.46 5.34 8.04
CA ALA A 137 -25.11 5.35 6.73
C ALA A 137 -26.43 6.13 6.68
N LYS A 138 -27.01 6.48 7.83
CA LYS A 138 -28.19 7.37 7.90
C LYS A 138 -27.85 8.83 7.67
N SER A 139 -26.58 9.21 7.81
CA SER A 139 -26.08 10.55 7.53
C SER A 139 -25.54 10.64 6.11
N PRO A 140 -26.04 11.54 5.25
CA PRO A 140 -25.52 11.69 3.89
C PRO A 140 -24.01 11.99 3.83
N ALA A 141 -23.48 12.67 4.86
CA ALA A 141 -22.05 13.02 4.93
C ALA A 141 -21.13 11.80 5.13
N TYR A 142 -21.66 10.69 5.66
CA TYR A 142 -20.89 9.49 5.97
C TYR A 142 -21.37 8.26 5.17
N LEU A 143 -22.36 8.42 4.30
CA LEU A 143 -23.00 7.31 3.58
C LEU A 143 -21.98 6.50 2.78
N ASP A 144 -21.14 7.17 1.99
CA ASP A 144 -20.17 6.51 1.14
C ASP A 144 -19.09 5.79 1.93
N GLN A 145 -18.57 6.41 2.99
CA GLN A 145 -17.62 5.79 3.90
C GLN A 145 -18.22 4.57 4.59
N ALA A 146 -19.45 4.71 5.10
CA ALA A 146 -20.17 3.62 5.76
C ALA A 146 -20.41 2.46 4.79
N TYR A 147 -20.82 2.74 3.56
CA TYR A 147 -21.00 1.72 2.52
C TYR A 147 -19.70 1.04 2.14
N TYR A 148 -18.62 1.80 1.99
CA TYR A 148 -17.31 1.22 1.72
C TYR A 148 -16.89 0.22 2.80
N TYR A 149 -16.98 0.60 4.08
CA TYR A 149 -16.57 -0.28 5.18
C TYR A 149 -17.58 -1.40 5.48
N LEU A 150 -18.87 -1.23 5.19
CA LEU A 150 -19.83 -2.34 5.18
C LEU A 150 -19.51 -3.36 4.09
N GLY A 151 -19.05 -2.89 2.95
CA GLY A 151 -18.53 -3.74 1.88
C GLY A 151 -17.31 -4.55 2.34
N ILE A 152 -16.35 -3.90 3.01
CA ILE A 152 -15.16 -4.56 3.59
C ILE A 152 -15.56 -5.57 4.67
N SER A 153 -16.52 -5.22 5.55
CA SER A 153 -17.04 -6.14 6.57
C SER A 153 -17.64 -7.40 5.93
N ALA A 154 -18.46 -7.21 4.91
CA ALA A 154 -19.10 -8.31 4.19
C ALA A 154 -18.06 -9.18 3.43
N GLU A 155 -17.05 -8.56 2.81
CA GLU A 155 -15.93 -9.25 2.16
C GLU A 155 -15.17 -10.16 3.14
N ARG A 156 -14.74 -9.61 4.29
CA ARG A 156 -14.04 -10.40 5.33
C ARG A 156 -14.86 -11.57 5.87
N GLN A 157 -16.19 -11.44 5.85
CA GLN A 157 -17.14 -12.50 6.21
C GLN A 157 -17.52 -13.39 5.02
N GLN A 158 -16.88 -13.25 3.86
CA GLN A 158 -17.14 -14.00 2.61
C GLN A 158 -18.58 -13.84 2.08
N ARG A 159 -19.26 -12.77 2.47
CA ARG A 159 -20.63 -12.43 2.01
C ARG A 159 -20.55 -11.56 0.74
N PHE A 160 -20.01 -12.11 -0.35
CA PHE A 160 -19.61 -11.36 -1.55
C PHE A 160 -20.77 -10.62 -2.24
N GLU A 161 -21.98 -11.18 -2.29
CA GLU A 161 -23.13 -10.47 -2.86
C GLU A 161 -23.52 -9.23 -2.03
N GLN A 162 -23.42 -9.33 -0.71
CA GLN A 162 -23.65 -8.19 0.16
C GLN A 162 -22.53 -7.16 0.05
N ALA A 163 -21.28 -7.61 -0.09
CA ALA A 163 -20.15 -6.73 -0.34
C ALA A 163 -20.33 -5.94 -1.65
N LYS A 164 -20.70 -6.61 -2.75
CA LYS A 164 -21.02 -5.96 -4.03
C LYS A 164 -22.15 -4.93 -3.89
N TYR A 165 -23.20 -5.25 -3.15
CA TYR A 165 -24.31 -4.32 -2.93
C TYR A 165 -23.82 -3.01 -2.32
N TYR A 166 -23.07 -3.07 -1.21
CA TYR A 166 -22.56 -1.88 -0.54
C TYR A 166 -21.53 -1.13 -1.38
N LEU A 167 -20.54 -1.83 -1.93
CA LEU A 167 -19.47 -1.22 -2.73
C LEU A 167 -20.00 -0.56 -4.01
N ASN A 168 -21.05 -1.11 -4.62
CA ASN A 168 -21.74 -0.48 -5.76
C ASN A 168 -22.51 0.80 -5.35
N GLY A 169 -22.86 0.94 -4.09
CA GLY A 169 -23.49 2.14 -3.56
C GLY A 169 -22.53 3.32 -3.31
N VAL A 170 -21.21 3.08 -3.30
CA VAL A 170 -20.21 4.15 -3.08
C VAL A 170 -20.12 5.05 -4.31
N MET A 171 -20.28 6.37 -4.13
CA MET A 171 -20.25 7.39 -5.17
C MET A 171 -19.21 8.48 -4.92
N GLN A 172 -18.59 8.53 -3.76
CA GLN A 172 -17.55 9.50 -3.42
C GLN A 172 -16.28 9.23 -4.23
N GLU A 173 -15.72 10.27 -4.89
CA GLU A 173 -14.66 10.15 -5.89
C GLU A 173 -13.38 9.48 -5.36
N ASP A 174 -12.98 9.79 -4.14
CA ASP A 174 -11.80 9.20 -3.48
C ASP A 174 -11.97 7.74 -3.02
N LEU A 175 -13.19 7.20 -2.99
CA LEU A 175 -13.48 5.82 -2.60
C LEU A 175 -13.98 4.94 -3.75
N VAL A 176 -14.62 5.54 -4.75
CA VAL A 176 -15.36 4.79 -5.77
C VAL A 176 -14.47 3.89 -6.62
N LEU A 177 -13.26 4.32 -6.97
CA LEU A 177 -12.33 3.50 -7.75
C LEU A 177 -11.97 2.21 -7.00
N GLU A 178 -11.56 2.32 -5.75
CA GLU A 178 -11.20 1.16 -4.93
C GLU A 178 -12.42 0.27 -4.64
N ALA A 179 -13.59 0.86 -4.43
CA ALA A 179 -14.83 0.11 -4.28
C ALA A 179 -15.14 -0.73 -5.54
N ARG A 180 -15.04 -0.14 -6.73
CA ARG A 180 -15.31 -0.86 -7.99
C ARG A 180 -14.24 -1.90 -8.33
N LYS A 181 -12.95 -1.65 -8.01
CA LYS A 181 -11.90 -2.68 -8.14
C LYS A 181 -12.24 -3.93 -7.33
N LYS A 182 -12.73 -3.78 -6.09
CA LYS A 182 -13.17 -4.92 -5.28
C LYS A 182 -14.36 -5.65 -5.90
N VAL A 183 -15.35 -4.92 -6.43
CA VAL A 183 -16.49 -5.54 -7.15
C VAL A 183 -16.01 -6.35 -8.34
N VAL A 184 -15.13 -5.79 -9.17
CA VAL A 184 -14.48 -6.48 -10.29
C VAL A 184 -13.76 -7.75 -9.82
N GLY A 185 -13.02 -7.66 -8.71
CA GLY A 185 -12.36 -8.84 -8.13
C GLY A 185 -13.35 -9.96 -7.75
N PHE A 186 -14.50 -9.63 -7.17
CA PHE A 186 -15.52 -10.63 -6.83
C PHE A 186 -16.21 -11.23 -8.08
N GLU A 187 -16.40 -10.44 -9.14
CA GLU A 187 -16.94 -10.90 -10.41
C GLU A 187 -15.98 -11.89 -11.08
N LEU A 188 -14.67 -11.57 -11.08
CA LEU A 188 -13.64 -12.47 -11.60
C LEU A 188 -13.46 -13.74 -10.76
N LEU A 189 -13.63 -13.68 -9.44
CA LEU A 189 -13.64 -14.88 -8.58
C LEU A 189 -14.79 -15.85 -8.92
N ASN A 190 -15.88 -15.33 -9.47
CA ASN A 190 -17.03 -16.10 -9.93
C ASN A 190 -16.95 -16.46 -11.43
N ASP A 191 -15.79 -16.26 -12.07
CA ASP A 191 -15.57 -16.44 -13.52
C ASP A 191 -16.52 -15.58 -14.40
N ASP A 192 -17.10 -14.49 -13.86
CA ASP A 192 -18.00 -13.58 -14.58
C ASP A 192 -17.22 -12.40 -15.16
N VAL A 193 -16.47 -12.69 -16.21
CA VAL A 193 -15.62 -11.69 -16.91
C VAL A 193 -16.46 -10.58 -17.54
N ASP A 194 -17.65 -10.92 -18.07
CA ASP A 194 -18.54 -9.95 -18.70
C ASP A 194 -19.05 -8.91 -17.67
N ALA A 195 -19.44 -9.37 -16.48
CA ALA A 195 -19.83 -8.47 -15.39
C ALA A 195 -18.66 -7.57 -14.95
N ALA A 196 -17.46 -8.12 -14.83
CA ALA A 196 -16.26 -7.37 -14.47
C ALA A 196 -15.98 -6.24 -15.48
N ILE A 197 -16.04 -6.53 -16.77
CA ILE A 197 -15.89 -5.53 -17.84
C ILE A 197 -17.02 -4.50 -17.79
N ALA A 198 -18.26 -4.92 -17.60
CA ALA A 198 -19.41 -4.02 -17.50
C ALA A 198 -19.29 -3.06 -16.30
N THR A 199 -18.78 -3.53 -15.17
CA THR A 199 -18.50 -2.70 -13.97
C THR A 199 -17.45 -1.63 -14.29
N LEU A 200 -16.36 -1.97 -14.99
CA LEU A 200 -15.34 -1.00 -15.41
C LEU A 200 -15.87 0.01 -16.42
N GLU A 201 -16.69 -0.43 -17.39
CA GLU A 201 -17.30 0.47 -18.36
C GLU A 201 -18.30 1.44 -17.73
N LYS A 202 -19.06 0.98 -16.74
CA LYS A 202 -19.97 1.82 -15.96
C LYS A 202 -19.18 2.88 -15.19
N LEU A 203 -18.12 2.48 -14.46
CA LEU A 203 -17.24 3.41 -13.74
C LEU A 203 -16.66 4.47 -14.67
N ARG A 204 -16.18 4.08 -15.86
CA ARG A 204 -15.64 4.97 -16.89
C ARG A 204 -16.64 6.01 -17.40
N LYS A 205 -17.91 5.65 -17.47
CA LYS A 205 -19.00 6.56 -17.89
C LYS A 205 -19.40 7.52 -16.79
N GLU A 206 -19.49 7.04 -15.57
CA GLU A 206 -19.91 7.83 -14.40
C GLU A 206 -18.80 8.75 -13.89
N PHE A 207 -17.53 8.28 -13.92
CA PHE A 207 -16.35 8.97 -13.40
C PHE A 207 -15.23 8.98 -14.44
N SER A 208 -15.31 9.92 -15.37
CA SER A 208 -14.35 9.99 -16.50
C SER A 208 -12.89 10.23 -16.08
N VAL A 209 -12.66 10.73 -14.87
CA VAL A 209 -11.31 10.91 -14.28
C VAL A 209 -10.58 9.57 -14.17
N PHE A 210 -11.29 8.47 -13.86
CA PHE A 210 -10.74 7.12 -13.74
C PHE A 210 -10.76 6.33 -15.07
N ALA A 211 -11.06 6.99 -16.20
CA ALA A 211 -11.07 6.29 -17.47
C ALA A 211 -9.73 5.61 -17.82
N PRO A 212 -8.56 6.23 -17.62
CA PRO A 212 -7.27 5.56 -17.82
C PRO A 212 -7.12 4.29 -16.99
N ASP A 213 -7.44 4.35 -15.68
CA ASP A 213 -7.38 3.22 -14.75
C ASP A 213 -8.24 2.05 -15.21
N THR A 214 -9.48 2.35 -15.60
CA THR A 214 -10.43 1.33 -16.06
C THR A 214 -10.01 0.66 -17.36
N TYR A 215 -9.31 1.38 -18.26
CA TYR A 215 -8.77 0.77 -19.48
C TYR A 215 -7.60 -0.16 -19.18
N VAL A 216 -6.72 0.20 -18.24
CA VAL A 216 -5.62 -0.68 -17.82
C VAL A 216 -6.16 -1.94 -17.17
N LEU A 217 -7.08 -1.80 -16.20
CA LEU A 217 -7.71 -2.96 -15.55
C LEU A 217 -8.44 -3.88 -16.55
N GLN A 218 -9.13 -3.30 -17.54
CA GLN A 218 -9.79 -4.10 -18.59
C GLN A 218 -8.77 -4.81 -19.49
N ALA A 219 -7.65 -4.19 -19.81
CA ALA A 219 -6.58 -4.81 -20.57
C ALA A 219 -5.92 -5.97 -19.80
N ASP A 220 -5.74 -5.82 -18.48
CA ASP A 220 -5.22 -6.87 -17.61
C ASP A 220 -6.17 -8.08 -17.58
N ILE A 221 -7.49 -7.85 -17.51
CA ILE A 221 -8.50 -8.91 -17.59
C ILE A 221 -8.39 -9.64 -18.93
N LEU A 222 -8.34 -8.92 -20.06
CA LEU A 222 -8.21 -9.53 -21.39
C LEU A 222 -6.91 -10.33 -21.53
N TRP A 223 -5.81 -9.81 -20.97
CA TRP A 223 -4.53 -10.54 -20.94
C TRP A 223 -4.66 -11.87 -20.18
N GLN A 224 -5.29 -11.86 -19.01
CA GLN A 224 -5.54 -13.07 -18.21
C GLN A 224 -6.46 -14.08 -18.92
N GLN A 225 -7.37 -13.60 -19.77
CA GLN A 225 -8.22 -14.42 -20.62
C GLN A 225 -7.48 -14.95 -21.86
N ASN A 226 -6.16 -14.75 -21.96
CA ASN A 226 -5.35 -15.12 -23.12
C ASN A 226 -5.75 -14.40 -24.42
N GLU A 227 -6.16 -13.14 -24.29
CA GLU A 227 -6.55 -12.25 -25.40
C GLU A 227 -5.58 -11.03 -25.52
N PRO A 228 -4.26 -11.25 -25.69
CA PRO A 228 -3.26 -10.17 -25.66
C PRO A 228 -3.46 -9.15 -26.78
N ASP A 229 -3.88 -9.58 -27.97
CA ASP A 229 -4.12 -8.70 -29.11
C ASP A 229 -5.29 -7.73 -28.85
N GLU A 230 -6.35 -8.18 -28.17
CA GLU A 230 -7.48 -7.31 -27.81
C GLU A 230 -7.08 -6.33 -26.72
N ALA A 231 -6.32 -6.77 -25.71
CA ALA A 231 -5.74 -5.91 -24.70
C ALA A 231 -4.89 -4.79 -25.32
N LEU A 232 -4.00 -5.13 -26.25
CA LEU A 232 -3.15 -4.15 -26.94
C LEU A 232 -3.98 -3.19 -27.82
N ARG A 233 -4.99 -3.70 -28.53
CA ARG A 233 -5.93 -2.85 -29.31
C ARG A 233 -6.69 -1.89 -28.40
N LEU A 234 -7.17 -2.36 -27.24
CA LEU A 234 -7.86 -1.54 -26.26
C LEU A 234 -6.97 -0.41 -25.74
N LEU A 235 -5.76 -0.73 -25.26
CA LEU A 235 -4.82 0.27 -24.76
C LEU A 235 -4.36 1.26 -25.84
N THR A 236 -4.20 0.79 -27.08
CA THR A 236 -3.85 1.68 -28.21
C THR A 236 -4.96 2.68 -28.50
N ARG A 237 -6.24 2.28 -28.45
CA ARG A 237 -7.38 3.20 -28.59
C ARG A 237 -7.46 4.17 -27.42
N ALA A 238 -7.28 3.66 -26.19
CA ALA A 238 -7.31 4.49 -24.98
C ALA A 238 -6.18 5.54 -24.98
N ALA A 239 -4.95 5.16 -25.33
CA ALA A 239 -3.81 6.07 -25.40
C ALA A 239 -3.99 7.19 -26.45
N ARG A 240 -4.74 6.95 -27.53
CA ARG A 240 -5.11 8.03 -28.49
C ARG A 240 -6.08 9.02 -27.87
N LYS A 241 -6.95 8.57 -26.98
CA LYS A 241 -7.93 9.44 -26.30
C LYS A 241 -7.30 10.19 -25.11
N TYR A 242 -6.34 9.56 -24.44
CA TYR A 242 -5.64 10.07 -23.26
C TYR A 242 -4.12 10.04 -23.48
N PRO A 243 -3.58 10.88 -24.39
CA PRO A 243 -2.20 10.77 -24.87
C PRO A 243 -1.14 11.09 -23.80
N ASN A 244 -1.52 11.79 -22.74
CA ASN A 244 -0.63 12.16 -21.63
C ASN A 244 -0.79 11.24 -20.40
N SER A 245 -1.57 10.18 -20.49
CA SER A 245 -1.70 9.22 -19.39
C SER A 245 -0.50 8.28 -19.35
N GLU A 246 0.43 8.52 -18.45
CA GLU A 246 1.62 7.68 -18.24
C GLU A 246 1.24 6.22 -18.01
N MET A 247 0.21 5.98 -17.20
CA MET A 247 -0.31 4.64 -16.91
C MET A 247 -0.71 3.88 -18.19
N LEU A 248 -1.46 4.51 -19.09
CA LEU A 248 -1.87 3.89 -20.36
C LEU A 248 -0.69 3.66 -21.30
N LEU A 249 0.23 4.64 -21.37
CA LEU A 249 1.42 4.51 -22.19
C LEU A 249 2.33 3.39 -21.70
N PHE A 250 2.47 3.26 -20.38
CA PHE A 250 3.28 2.23 -19.76
C PHE A 250 2.64 0.85 -19.90
N ALA A 251 1.35 0.70 -19.58
CA ALA A 251 0.62 -0.56 -19.77
C ALA A 251 0.68 -1.02 -21.24
N ARG A 252 0.53 -0.10 -22.19
CA ARG A 252 0.71 -0.42 -23.62
C ARG A 252 2.13 -0.89 -23.93
N ALA A 253 3.16 -0.22 -23.38
CA ALA A 253 4.55 -0.61 -23.60
C ALA A 253 4.86 -2.01 -23.06
N GLN A 254 4.23 -2.41 -21.95
CA GLN A 254 4.40 -3.76 -21.39
C GLN A 254 3.85 -4.87 -22.28
N LEU A 255 2.79 -4.62 -23.04
CA LEU A 255 2.19 -5.60 -23.95
C LEU A 255 2.85 -5.69 -25.32
N LEU A 256 3.69 -4.72 -25.69
CA LEU A 256 4.42 -4.74 -26.97
C LEU A 256 5.58 -5.75 -26.94
N ASP A 257 5.77 -6.49 -28.04
CA ASP A 257 6.91 -7.39 -28.19
C ASP A 257 8.26 -6.64 -28.30
N ASP A 258 9.30 -7.18 -27.69
CA ASP A 258 10.62 -6.55 -27.66
C ASP A 258 11.36 -6.56 -29.01
N LYS A 259 10.98 -7.45 -29.91
CA LYS A 259 11.59 -7.60 -31.25
C LYS A 259 10.73 -6.99 -32.34
N ASP A 260 9.48 -7.44 -32.40
CA ASP A 260 8.56 -7.06 -33.48
C ASP A 260 8.10 -5.59 -33.33
N ASP A 261 7.90 -5.12 -32.10
CA ASP A 261 7.45 -3.76 -31.79
C ASP A 261 8.57 -2.85 -31.26
N TYR A 262 9.82 -3.25 -31.36
CA TYR A 262 10.99 -2.57 -30.76
C TYR A 262 10.97 -1.05 -30.91
N VAL A 263 10.71 -0.54 -32.11
CA VAL A 263 10.74 0.91 -32.39
C VAL A 263 9.62 1.64 -31.65
N VAL A 264 8.43 1.06 -31.64
CA VAL A 264 7.25 1.64 -30.97
C VAL A 264 7.43 1.60 -29.45
N LYS A 265 7.84 0.46 -28.90
CA LYS A 265 8.11 0.27 -27.47
C LYS A 265 9.21 1.22 -26.97
N ARG A 266 10.31 1.31 -27.73
CA ARG A 266 11.40 2.24 -27.43
C ARG A 266 10.93 3.69 -27.40
N THR A 267 10.12 4.11 -28.37
CA THR A 267 9.60 5.48 -28.44
C THR A 267 8.71 5.79 -27.22
N LEU A 268 7.83 4.86 -26.83
CA LEU A 268 6.98 4.99 -25.64
C LEU A 268 7.80 5.09 -24.36
N LEU A 269 8.77 4.18 -24.16
CA LEU A 269 9.59 4.17 -22.95
C LEU A 269 10.51 5.40 -22.85
N ASN A 270 11.04 5.90 -23.97
CA ASN A 270 11.76 7.17 -24.01
C ASN A 270 10.88 8.35 -23.61
N HIS A 271 9.62 8.35 -24.08
CA HIS A 271 8.67 9.39 -23.73
C HIS A 271 8.34 9.35 -22.24
N LEU A 272 8.09 8.16 -21.68
CA LEU A 272 7.82 7.95 -20.25
C LEU A 272 9.00 8.40 -19.38
N GLN A 273 10.24 8.07 -19.76
CA GLN A 273 11.43 8.54 -19.04
C GLN A 273 11.61 10.06 -19.13
N ALA A 274 11.16 10.71 -20.21
CA ALA A 274 11.19 12.16 -20.30
C ALA A 274 10.13 12.83 -19.42
N LEU A 275 8.98 12.17 -19.17
CA LEU A 275 7.94 12.63 -18.26
C LEU A 275 8.36 12.48 -16.79
N ASP A 276 8.84 11.32 -16.41
CA ASP A 276 9.37 11.03 -15.07
C ASP A 276 10.73 10.32 -15.15
N PRO A 277 11.85 11.08 -15.17
CA PRO A 277 13.18 10.52 -15.22
C PRO A 277 13.62 9.69 -14.01
N ASN A 278 12.92 9.86 -12.87
CA ASN A 278 13.23 9.16 -11.62
C ASN A 278 12.43 7.86 -11.45
N ASN A 279 11.49 7.58 -12.33
CA ASN A 279 10.68 6.38 -12.25
C ASN A 279 11.49 5.13 -12.61
N LEU A 280 11.80 4.34 -11.60
CA LEU A 280 12.63 3.14 -11.75
C LEU A 280 11.97 2.06 -12.61
N SER A 281 10.63 1.96 -12.61
CA SER A 281 9.90 1.00 -13.45
C SER A 281 10.06 1.31 -14.93
N TYR A 282 10.05 2.61 -15.31
CA TYR A 282 10.31 3.02 -16.71
C TYR A 282 11.75 2.77 -17.10
N GLN A 283 12.71 3.08 -16.21
CA GLN A 283 14.14 2.83 -16.45
C GLN A 283 14.40 1.33 -16.60
N LEU A 284 13.81 0.48 -15.75
CA LEU A 284 13.99 -0.97 -15.81
C LEU A 284 13.41 -1.57 -17.10
N SER A 285 12.18 -1.18 -17.45
CA SER A 285 11.55 -1.63 -18.70
C SER A 285 12.35 -1.20 -19.94
N TYR A 286 12.93 0.00 -19.89
CA TYR A 286 13.81 0.46 -20.97
C TYR A 286 15.13 -0.30 -21.00
N ALA A 287 15.72 -0.61 -19.85
CA ALA A 287 16.92 -1.44 -19.74
C ALA A 287 16.67 -2.84 -20.32
N GLN A 288 15.54 -3.47 -20.01
CA GLN A 288 15.15 -4.77 -20.58
C GLN A 288 15.07 -4.73 -22.10
N LEU A 289 14.37 -3.73 -22.64
CA LEU A 289 14.27 -3.54 -24.10
C LEU A 289 15.63 -3.36 -24.78
N LEU A 290 16.53 -2.58 -24.15
CA LEU A 290 17.88 -2.35 -24.69
C LEU A 290 18.75 -3.61 -24.63
N LEU A 291 18.59 -4.44 -23.60
CA LEU A 291 19.31 -5.71 -23.45
C LEU A 291 18.89 -6.74 -24.50
N ALA A 292 17.63 -6.70 -24.95
CA ALA A 292 17.15 -7.57 -26.03
C ALA A 292 17.78 -7.25 -27.40
N ASN A 293 18.51 -6.12 -27.54
CA ASN A 293 19.15 -5.70 -28.79
C ASN A 293 20.67 -5.57 -28.59
N GLU A 294 21.46 -6.36 -29.32
CA GLU A 294 22.92 -6.39 -29.19
C GLU A 294 23.61 -5.02 -29.29
N ARG A 295 23.12 -4.13 -30.19
CA ARG A 295 23.70 -2.79 -30.38
C ARG A 295 23.54 -1.85 -29.21
N SER A 296 22.55 -2.08 -28.35
CA SER A 296 22.21 -1.23 -27.21
C SER A 296 22.38 -1.96 -25.85
N SER A 297 22.83 -3.20 -25.87
CA SER A 297 22.96 -4.05 -24.67
C SER A 297 23.83 -3.41 -23.58
N ALA A 298 24.94 -2.77 -23.93
CA ALA A 298 25.81 -2.08 -22.98
C ALA A 298 25.06 -0.94 -22.23
N GLN A 299 24.18 -0.21 -22.91
CA GLN A 299 23.36 0.85 -22.27
C GLN A 299 22.30 0.24 -21.35
N GLY A 300 21.66 -0.84 -21.78
CA GLY A 300 20.68 -1.57 -20.94
C GLY A 300 21.33 -2.11 -19.67
N LEU A 301 22.53 -2.69 -19.79
CA LEU A 301 23.32 -3.18 -18.66
C LEU A 301 23.62 -2.05 -17.65
N ALA A 302 24.09 -0.90 -18.15
CA ALA A 302 24.39 0.25 -17.31
C ALA A 302 23.16 0.75 -16.53
N LEU A 303 21.99 0.83 -17.18
CA LEU A 303 20.74 1.25 -16.52
C LEU A 303 20.30 0.26 -15.44
N ALA A 304 20.27 -1.05 -15.74
CA ALA A 304 19.89 -2.05 -14.76
C ALA A 304 20.88 -2.09 -13.58
N THR A 305 22.19 -1.92 -13.86
CA THR A 305 23.21 -1.83 -12.80
C THR A 305 23.02 -0.60 -11.93
N ALA A 306 22.66 0.55 -12.49
CA ALA A 306 22.38 1.76 -11.70
C ALA A 306 21.21 1.55 -10.72
N ILE A 307 20.18 0.77 -11.08
CA ILE A 307 19.06 0.46 -10.19
C ILE A 307 19.53 -0.37 -9.00
N ILE A 308 20.34 -1.41 -9.20
CA ILE A 308 20.84 -2.25 -8.10
C ILE A 308 21.87 -1.55 -7.20
N GLN A 309 22.43 -0.43 -7.63
CA GLN A 309 23.33 0.39 -6.83
C GLN A 309 22.62 1.39 -5.92
N ILE A 310 21.28 1.54 -6.05
CA ILE A 310 20.48 2.38 -5.16
C ILE A 310 20.50 1.74 -3.76
N ARG A 311 20.92 2.52 -2.78
CA ARG A 311 21.04 2.06 -1.40
C ARG A 311 19.67 1.99 -0.73
N TYR A 312 19.53 1.10 0.25
CA TYR A 312 18.29 0.90 1.02
C TYR A 312 17.82 2.14 1.81
N ASP A 313 18.72 3.11 2.05
CA ASP A 313 18.41 4.39 2.72
C ASP A 313 18.04 5.53 1.73
N ASP A 314 18.13 5.28 0.42
CA ASP A 314 17.66 6.22 -0.62
C ASP A 314 16.13 6.16 -0.70
N PRO A 315 15.41 7.31 -0.73
CA PRO A 315 13.95 7.34 -0.88
C PRO A 315 13.40 6.65 -2.14
N ARG A 316 14.23 6.46 -3.16
CA ARG A 316 13.87 5.76 -4.41
C ARG A 316 14.03 4.25 -4.30
N TYR A 317 14.62 3.73 -3.22
CA TYR A 317 14.82 2.30 -3.06
C TYR A 317 13.48 1.57 -2.99
N ASP A 318 13.31 0.61 -3.87
CA ASP A 318 12.20 -0.32 -3.89
C ASP A 318 12.75 -1.74 -3.97
N ASN A 319 12.41 -2.57 -2.99
CA ASN A 319 12.94 -3.92 -2.87
C ASN A 319 12.50 -4.83 -4.02
N GLU A 320 11.26 -4.66 -4.50
CA GLU A 320 10.73 -5.45 -5.61
C GLU A 320 11.42 -5.08 -6.93
N LEU A 321 11.52 -3.78 -7.23
CA LEU A 321 12.23 -3.32 -8.43
C LEU A 321 13.73 -3.66 -8.40
N HIS A 322 14.35 -3.63 -7.21
CA HIS A 322 15.74 -4.08 -7.05
C HIS A 322 15.88 -5.56 -7.41
N LEU A 323 15.01 -6.43 -6.91
CA LEU A 323 15.00 -7.85 -7.25
C LEU A 323 14.68 -8.09 -8.73
N GLN A 324 13.76 -7.33 -9.31
CA GLN A 324 13.49 -7.39 -10.74
C GLN A 324 14.71 -7.00 -11.57
N ALA A 325 15.43 -5.94 -11.18
CA ALA A 325 16.68 -5.53 -11.86
C ALA A 325 17.78 -6.61 -11.76
N LEU A 326 17.93 -7.26 -10.61
CA LEU A 326 18.83 -8.41 -10.45
C LEU A 326 18.45 -9.57 -11.39
N ASN A 327 17.17 -9.89 -11.50
CA ASN A 327 16.68 -10.92 -12.43
C ASN A 327 16.96 -10.56 -13.90
N VAL A 328 16.86 -9.27 -14.26
CA VAL A 328 17.20 -8.78 -15.61
C VAL A 328 18.68 -8.96 -15.90
N LEU A 329 19.55 -8.56 -14.97
CA LEU A 329 21.01 -8.73 -15.09
C LEU A 329 21.41 -10.21 -15.15
N ALA A 330 20.81 -11.03 -14.31
CA ALA A 330 21.03 -12.48 -14.30
C ALA A 330 20.56 -13.14 -15.61
N SER A 331 19.42 -12.72 -16.15
CA SER A 331 18.94 -13.22 -17.46
C SER A 331 19.90 -12.88 -18.57
N ASN A 332 20.48 -11.67 -18.57
CA ASN A 332 21.50 -11.26 -19.54
C ASN A 332 22.81 -12.05 -19.34
N ALA A 333 23.26 -12.26 -18.12
CA ALA A 333 24.44 -13.08 -17.81
C ALA A 333 24.22 -14.54 -18.26
N LEU A 334 23.05 -15.10 -18.05
CA LEU A 334 22.68 -16.45 -18.50
C LEU A 334 22.71 -16.57 -20.03
N ALA A 335 22.20 -15.55 -20.74
CA ALA A 335 22.23 -15.52 -22.21
C ALA A 335 23.66 -15.45 -22.77
N ASN A 336 24.62 -14.90 -22.01
CA ASN A 336 26.04 -14.86 -22.32
C ASN A 336 26.84 -16.06 -21.75
N GLU A 337 26.15 -17.08 -21.20
CA GLU A 337 26.75 -18.27 -20.57
C GLU A 337 27.66 -17.95 -19.37
N ASP A 338 27.52 -16.75 -18.77
CA ASP A 338 28.22 -16.38 -17.53
C ASP A 338 27.42 -16.86 -16.30
N TYR A 339 27.43 -18.18 -16.11
CA TYR A 339 26.69 -18.86 -15.05
C TYR A 339 27.11 -18.44 -13.63
N ARG A 340 28.39 -18.05 -13.44
CA ARG A 340 28.89 -17.58 -12.15
C ARG A 340 28.27 -16.24 -11.79
N GLN A 341 28.19 -15.34 -12.73
CA GLN A 341 27.59 -14.02 -12.52
C GLN A 341 26.07 -14.12 -12.21
N VAL A 342 25.37 -15.10 -12.79
CA VAL A 342 23.97 -15.40 -12.42
C VAL A 342 23.85 -15.74 -10.93
N ILE A 343 24.75 -16.60 -10.42
CA ILE A 343 24.78 -17.01 -9.02
C ILE A 343 25.11 -15.81 -8.12
N ASP A 344 26.11 -14.99 -8.51
CA ASP A 344 26.50 -13.80 -7.75
C ASP A 344 25.34 -12.80 -7.61
N TYR A 345 24.51 -12.66 -8.64
CA TYR A 345 23.33 -11.77 -8.60
C TYR A 345 22.19 -12.34 -7.75
N LEU A 346 21.91 -13.64 -7.82
CA LEU A 346 20.65 -14.18 -7.37
C LEU A 346 20.71 -15.08 -6.12
N GLN A 347 21.87 -15.66 -5.76
CA GLN A 347 21.94 -16.59 -4.65
C GLN A 347 21.48 -15.96 -3.35
N THR A 348 22.10 -14.86 -2.94
CA THR A 348 21.73 -14.17 -1.68
C THR A 348 20.29 -13.64 -1.68
N PRO A 349 19.81 -12.96 -2.73
CA PRO A 349 18.38 -12.57 -2.80
C PRO A 349 17.42 -13.75 -2.73
N TYR A 350 17.74 -14.87 -3.38
CA TYR A 350 16.89 -16.06 -3.36
C TYR A 350 16.82 -16.69 -1.98
N ASP A 351 17.93 -16.72 -1.25
CA ASP A 351 17.96 -17.27 0.11
C ASP A 351 17.09 -16.47 1.08
N VAL A 352 16.95 -15.16 0.85
CA VAL A 352 16.15 -14.25 1.69
C VAL A 352 14.67 -14.21 1.24
N LEU A 353 14.45 -14.05 -0.05
CA LEU A 353 13.11 -13.93 -0.66
C LEU A 353 13.06 -14.79 -1.93
N PRO A 354 12.77 -16.09 -1.81
CA PRO A 354 12.71 -16.99 -2.95
C PRO A 354 11.54 -16.64 -3.89
N THR A 355 11.87 -16.53 -5.18
CA THR A 355 10.86 -16.39 -6.25
C THR A 355 11.07 -17.50 -7.29
N LEU A 356 10.00 -17.92 -7.95
CA LEU A 356 10.09 -18.95 -9.00
C LEU A 356 11.03 -18.52 -10.13
N ARG A 357 10.99 -17.22 -10.50
CA ARG A 357 11.84 -16.67 -11.55
C ARG A 357 13.32 -16.72 -11.18
N SER A 358 13.69 -16.22 -10.00
CA SER A 358 15.08 -16.25 -9.52
C SER A 358 15.60 -17.68 -9.37
N GLY A 359 14.76 -18.57 -8.82
CA GLY A 359 15.11 -19.99 -8.70
C GLY A 359 15.30 -20.69 -10.05
N THR A 360 14.48 -20.38 -11.05
CA THR A 360 14.62 -20.95 -12.40
C THR A 360 15.93 -20.48 -13.07
N LEU A 361 16.32 -19.22 -12.90
CA LEU A 361 17.59 -18.70 -13.43
C LEU A 361 18.79 -19.35 -12.74
N LEU A 362 18.76 -19.50 -11.42
CA LEU A 362 19.79 -20.20 -10.65
C LEU A 362 19.88 -21.66 -11.08
N LEU A 363 18.76 -22.34 -11.27
CA LEU A 363 18.71 -23.74 -11.71
C LEU A 363 19.45 -23.90 -13.05
N ARG A 364 19.17 -23.04 -14.02
CA ARG A 364 19.85 -23.06 -15.33
C ARG A 364 21.35 -22.76 -15.20
N ALA A 365 21.73 -21.85 -14.29
CA ALA A 365 23.13 -21.54 -14.05
C ALA A 365 23.88 -22.73 -13.45
N TYR A 366 23.33 -23.44 -12.46
CA TYR A 366 23.92 -24.64 -11.89
C TYR A 366 23.99 -25.80 -12.91
N GLN A 367 22.95 -25.94 -13.76
CA GLN A 367 23.00 -26.91 -14.88
C GLN A 367 24.14 -26.59 -15.85
N GLY A 368 24.33 -25.32 -16.23
CA GLY A 368 25.41 -24.88 -17.10
C GLY A 368 26.82 -25.11 -16.52
N LEU A 369 26.94 -25.05 -15.18
CA LEU A 369 28.19 -25.37 -14.48
C LEU A 369 28.40 -26.89 -14.23
N GLY A 370 27.39 -27.73 -14.46
CA GLY A 370 27.42 -29.17 -14.19
C GLY A 370 27.36 -29.51 -12.69
N ASP A 371 26.90 -28.59 -11.84
CA ASP A 371 26.75 -28.78 -10.38
C ASP A 371 25.41 -29.51 -10.06
N ASN A 372 25.41 -30.83 -10.30
CA ASN A 372 24.21 -31.63 -10.17
C ASN A 372 23.64 -31.65 -8.75
N ASP A 373 24.50 -31.59 -7.72
CA ASP A 373 24.06 -31.60 -6.32
C ASP A 373 23.21 -30.36 -6.01
N LYS A 374 23.62 -29.20 -6.50
CA LYS A 374 22.86 -27.96 -6.35
C LYS A 374 21.60 -27.92 -7.22
N VAL A 375 21.65 -28.49 -8.41
CA VAL A 375 20.49 -28.66 -9.28
C VAL A 375 19.39 -29.45 -8.56
N ASP A 376 19.73 -30.64 -7.99
CA ASP A 376 18.77 -31.48 -7.31
C ASP A 376 18.22 -30.81 -6.03
N ALA A 377 19.08 -30.18 -5.25
CA ALA A 377 18.66 -29.46 -4.05
C ALA A 377 17.70 -28.29 -4.37
N LEU A 378 18.04 -27.47 -5.38
CA LEU A 378 17.22 -26.32 -5.78
C LEU A 378 15.89 -26.77 -6.42
N LEU A 379 15.91 -27.86 -7.20
CA LEU A 379 14.71 -28.41 -7.79
C LEU A 379 13.73 -28.89 -6.71
N ALA A 380 14.24 -29.56 -5.68
CA ALA A 380 13.44 -30.01 -4.53
C ALA A 380 12.86 -28.80 -3.75
N ASP A 381 13.66 -27.74 -3.53
CA ASP A 381 13.20 -26.51 -2.87
C ASP A 381 12.09 -25.82 -3.68
N LEU A 382 12.27 -25.67 -5.00
CA LEU A 382 11.26 -25.08 -5.89
C LEU A 382 9.96 -25.90 -5.90
N GLN A 383 10.06 -27.22 -5.94
CA GLN A 383 8.89 -28.12 -5.87
C GLN A 383 8.16 -28.00 -4.54
N GLN A 384 8.89 -27.89 -3.43
CA GLN A 384 8.29 -27.73 -2.11
C GLN A 384 7.60 -26.39 -1.94
N ARG A 385 8.22 -25.30 -2.37
CA ARG A 385 7.71 -23.93 -2.19
C ARG A 385 6.61 -23.58 -3.20
N PHE A 386 6.77 -24.01 -4.44
CA PHE A 386 5.92 -23.65 -5.56
C PHE A 386 5.19 -24.88 -6.14
N SER A 387 4.61 -25.74 -5.27
CA SER A 387 3.94 -26.97 -5.69
C SER A 387 2.87 -26.68 -6.76
N PHE A 388 3.07 -27.24 -7.92
CA PHE A 388 2.16 -27.14 -9.06
C PHE A 388 0.83 -27.84 -8.74
N GLY A 389 -0.22 -27.09 -8.36
CA GLY A 389 -1.56 -27.68 -8.20
C GLY A 389 -2.56 -26.93 -7.33
N GLN A 390 -2.15 -26.01 -6.50
CA GLN A 390 -3.07 -25.29 -5.58
C GLN A 390 -2.83 -23.79 -5.46
N HIS A 391 -2.22 -23.14 -6.43
CA HIS A 391 -1.83 -21.75 -6.27
C HIS A 391 -2.69 -20.76 -7.03
N ASN A 392 -3.05 -19.73 -6.27
CA ASN A 392 -3.69 -18.48 -6.60
C ASN A 392 -3.26 -17.93 -7.97
N VAL A 393 -4.20 -17.29 -8.64
CA VAL A 393 -4.03 -16.54 -9.89
C VAL A 393 -2.85 -15.54 -9.82
N ASN A 394 -2.54 -15.02 -8.64
CA ASN A 394 -1.40 -14.12 -8.41
C ASN A 394 -0.02 -14.76 -8.65
N ASP A 395 0.14 -16.06 -8.42
CA ASP A 395 1.42 -16.76 -8.65
C ASP A 395 1.64 -17.07 -10.15
N ARG A 396 0.59 -17.10 -10.95
CA ARG A 396 0.68 -17.24 -12.41
C ARG A 396 1.17 -15.99 -13.12
N ILE A 397 0.95 -14.81 -12.55
CA ILE A 397 1.39 -13.51 -13.10
C ILE A 397 2.91 -13.33 -13.02
N GLN A 398 3.60 -14.04 -12.12
CA GLN A 398 5.06 -14.01 -12.01
C GLN A 398 5.80 -14.96 -12.98
N LEU A 399 5.09 -15.73 -13.78
CA LEU A 399 5.66 -16.73 -14.71
C LEU A 399 5.95 -16.18 -16.11
N TYR A 400 5.57 -14.96 -16.40
CA TYR A 400 5.79 -14.26 -17.67
C TYR A 400 6.49 -12.92 -17.41
#